data_a2acd46b778b7c6346f3b5919f93a5f1
#
_entry.id   a2acd46b778b7c6346f3b5919f93a5f1
#
_cell.length_a   1.000
_cell.length_b   1.000
_cell.length_c   1.000
_cell.angle_alpha   90.00
_cell.angle_beta   90.00
_cell.angle_gamma   90.00
#
_symmetry.space_group_name_H-M   'P 1'
#
loop_
_entity.id
_entity.type
_entity.pdbx_description
1 polymer ?
#
loop_
_entity_poly.entity_id
_entity_poly.type
_entity_poly.pdbx_seq_one_letter_code
_entity_poly.pdbx_strand_id
1 'polypeptide(L)'
;MIYQTVILAIVAYFLGSISFSYIFTKLRTGKDIRTVGVKNSGALNVFENVGKGIGLLAGISDALKAVVVVVIGKLIGLDTFPTIFAASFAVIGHCFPIYYKFYGGRGASAALGILLCFIPLEVLISCIPAALIAYCIRRMGFTPVFILGFSPIVAAIFKKPATIIWGVVYLVLLTGVLNLIINISKRDEKLIPEN
;
A
#
# COMPACT_ATOMS: atom_id res chain seq x y z
N MET A 1 -3.60 23.94 -10.58
CA MET A 1 -3.14 23.01 -9.54
C MET A 1 -4.28 22.18 -8.93
N ILE A 2 -5.33 22.75 -8.34
CA ILE A 2 -6.42 21.97 -7.69
C ILE A 2 -7.08 20.99 -8.65
N TYR A 3 -7.51 21.44 -9.83
CA TYR A 3 -8.16 20.55 -10.82
C TYR A 3 -7.26 19.39 -11.27
N GLN A 4 -5.97 19.64 -11.50
CA GLN A 4 -5.00 18.59 -11.86
C GLN A 4 -4.84 17.56 -10.75
N THR A 5 -4.77 18.02 -9.49
CA THR A 5 -4.70 17.15 -8.32
C THR A 5 -5.93 16.26 -8.20
N VAL A 6 -7.14 16.83 -8.37
CA VAL A 6 -8.40 16.08 -8.29
C VAL A 6 -8.51 15.05 -9.41
N ILE A 7 -8.20 15.43 -10.65
CA ILE A 7 -8.22 14.50 -11.80
C ILE A 7 -7.22 13.37 -11.55
N LEU A 8 -5.99 13.70 -11.13
CA LEU A 8 -4.98 12.69 -10.83
C LEU A 8 -5.40 11.77 -9.68
N ALA A 9 -6.06 12.27 -8.64
CA ALA A 9 -6.58 11.47 -7.55
C ALA A 9 -7.65 10.46 -8.02
N ILE A 10 -8.56 10.89 -8.91
CA ILE A 10 -9.55 10.00 -9.52
C ILE A 10 -8.86 8.91 -10.34
N VAL A 11 -7.93 9.27 -11.21
CA VAL A 11 -7.14 8.31 -12.01
C VAL A 11 -6.37 7.35 -11.09
N ALA A 12 -5.75 7.88 -10.02
CA ALA A 12 -5.02 7.10 -9.03
C ALA A 12 -5.89 6.05 -8.34
N TYR A 13 -7.14 6.40 -7.99
CA TYR A 13 -8.08 5.45 -7.38
C TYR A 13 -8.38 4.28 -8.34
N PHE A 14 -8.68 4.55 -9.61
CA PHE A 14 -8.95 3.51 -10.58
C PHE A 14 -7.72 2.63 -10.87
N LEU A 15 -6.54 3.22 -11.04
CA LEU A 15 -5.29 2.46 -11.17
C LEU A 15 -5.00 1.64 -9.91
N GLY A 16 -5.18 2.23 -8.74
CA GLY A 16 -5.04 1.57 -7.45
C GLY A 16 -5.97 0.37 -7.28
N SER A 17 -7.18 0.46 -7.86
CA SER A 17 -8.19 -0.59 -7.79
C SER A 17 -7.83 -1.84 -8.62
N ILE A 18 -6.83 -1.79 -9.49
CA ILE A 18 -6.30 -2.99 -10.16
C ILE A 18 -5.54 -3.83 -9.13
N SER A 19 -6.01 -5.04 -8.83
CA SER A 19 -5.38 -5.95 -7.88
C SER A 19 -4.50 -6.96 -8.60
N PHE A 20 -3.19 -6.71 -8.61
CA PHE A 20 -2.23 -7.66 -9.21
C PHE A 20 -2.15 -8.97 -8.41
N SER A 21 -2.33 -8.92 -7.11
CA SER A 21 -2.45 -10.11 -6.27
C SER A 21 -3.60 -11.02 -6.70
N TYR A 22 -4.77 -10.45 -7.02
CA TYR A 22 -5.89 -11.22 -7.55
C TYR A 22 -5.58 -11.78 -8.94
N ILE A 23 -5.12 -10.92 -9.86
CA ILE A 23 -4.85 -11.29 -11.26
C ILE A 23 -3.84 -12.44 -11.32
N PHE A 24 -2.68 -12.31 -10.68
CA PHE A 24 -1.63 -13.32 -10.75
C PHE A 24 -2.02 -14.63 -10.05
N THR A 25 -2.75 -14.57 -8.94
CA THR A 25 -3.28 -15.77 -8.29
C THR A 25 -4.26 -16.48 -9.20
N LYS A 26 -5.21 -15.75 -9.80
CA LYS A 26 -6.21 -16.30 -10.70
C LYS A 26 -5.58 -16.96 -11.92
N LEU A 27 -4.60 -16.31 -12.53
CA LEU A 27 -3.85 -16.85 -13.68
C LEU A 27 -3.05 -18.10 -13.30
N ARG A 28 -2.47 -18.16 -12.10
CA ARG A 28 -1.62 -19.29 -11.69
C ARG A 28 -2.39 -20.50 -11.19
N THR A 29 -3.49 -20.28 -10.48
CA THR A 29 -4.18 -21.34 -9.72
C THR A 29 -5.66 -21.50 -10.06
N GLY A 30 -6.24 -20.61 -10.85
CA GLY A 30 -7.68 -20.56 -11.09
C GLY A 30 -8.51 -20.07 -9.88
N LYS A 31 -7.88 -19.87 -8.70
CA LYS A 31 -8.57 -19.49 -7.45
C LYS A 31 -8.61 -17.97 -7.24
N ASP A 32 -9.54 -17.54 -6.39
CA ASP A 32 -9.57 -16.17 -5.88
C ASP A 32 -8.72 -16.07 -4.61
N ILE A 33 -7.71 -15.21 -4.59
CA ILE A 33 -6.82 -15.02 -3.42
C ILE A 33 -7.60 -14.60 -2.16
N ARG A 34 -8.75 -13.98 -2.32
CA ARG A 34 -9.60 -13.54 -1.20
C ARG A 34 -10.31 -14.70 -0.49
N THR A 35 -10.27 -15.90 -1.06
CA THR A 35 -10.77 -17.14 -0.42
C THR A 35 -9.63 -17.96 0.20
N VAL A 36 -8.38 -17.53 0.09
CA VAL A 36 -7.19 -18.29 0.49
C VAL A 36 -6.45 -17.57 1.63
N GLY A 37 -5.90 -18.33 2.57
CA GLY A 37 -5.09 -17.83 3.68
C GLY A 37 -5.79 -16.78 4.54
N VAL A 38 -5.21 -15.58 4.65
CA VAL A 38 -5.78 -14.47 5.44
C VAL A 38 -6.94 -13.74 4.74
N LYS A 39 -7.45 -14.30 3.64
CA LYS A 39 -8.63 -13.84 2.89
C LYS A 39 -8.59 -12.35 2.51
N ASN A 40 -7.47 -11.90 1.94
CA ASN A 40 -7.31 -10.55 1.37
C ASN A 40 -6.50 -10.60 0.08
N SER A 41 -6.55 -9.55 -0.74
CA SER A 41 -5.75 -9.43 -1.97
C SER A 41 -4.40 -8.74 -1.75
N GLY A 42 -3.71 -9.05 -0.64
CA GLY A 42 -2.38 -8.55 -0.36
C GLY A 42 -1.28 -9.45 -0.91
N ALA A 43 -0.17 -8.86 -1.36
CA ALA A 43 0.98 -9.57 -1.91
C ALA A 43 1.59 -10.60 -0.94
N LEU A 44 1.56 -10.33 0.37
CA LEU A 44 2.03 -11.28 1.39
C LEU A 44 1.15 -12.52 1.44
N ASN A 45 -0.17 -12.39 1.32
CA ASN A 45 -1.07 -13.53 1.25
C ASN A 45 -0.77 -14.42 0.03
N VAL A 46 -0.45 -13.81 -1.12
CA VAL A 46 -0.01 -14.53 -2.32
C VAL A 46 1.33 -15.21 -2.07
N PHE A 47 2.29 -14.53 -1.44
CA PHE A 47 3.62 -15.04 -1.14
C PHE A 47 3.58 -16.30 -0.24
N GLU A 48 2.73 -16.28 0.78
CA GLU A 48 2.61 -17.37 1.76
C GLU A 48 1.78 -18.54 1.24
N ASN A 49 0.74 -18.31 0.42
CA ASN A 49 -0.26 -19.33 0.10
C ASN A 49 -0.32 -19.74 -1.38
N VAL A 50 0.35 -19.01 -2.29
CA VAL A 50 0.34 -19.28 -3.74
C VAL A 50 1.75 -19.56 -4.26
N GLY A 51 2.71 -18.71 -3.84
CA GLY A 51 4.10 -18.88 -4.21
C GLY A 51 4.92 -17.61 -4.02
N LYS A 52 6.16 -17.78 -3.55
CA LYS A 52 7.05 -16.67 -3.19
C LYS A 52 7.31 -15.71 -4.35
N GLY A 53 7.64 -16.23 -5.54
CA GLY A 53 7.92 -15.41 -6.73
C GLY A 53 6.69 -14.62 -7.20
N ILE A 54 5.51 -15.25 -7.18
CA ILE A 54 4.25 -14.60 -7.59
C ILE A 54 3.85 -13.53 -6.59
N GLY A 55 4.01 -13.79 -5.28
CA GLY A 55 3.77 -12.81 -4.24
C GLY A 55 4.68 -11.59 -4.34
N LEU A 56 5.97 -11.81 -4.62
CA LEU A 56 6.93 -10.74 -4.87
C LEU A 56 6.54 -9.91 -6.11
N LEU A 57 6.21 -10.58 -7.21
CA LEU A 57 5.77 -9.92 -8.43
C LEU A 57 4.50 -9.10 -8.20
N ALA A 58 3.54 -9.64 -7.46
CA ALA A 58 2.31 -8.92 -7.10
C ALA A 58 2.62 -7.67 -6.25
N GLY A 59 3.51 -7.79 -5.27
CA GLY A 59 3.92 -6.66 -4.42
C GLY A 59 4.62 -5.56 -5.19
N ILE A 60 5.54 -5.93 -6.10
CA ILE A 60 6.23 -4.99 -7.00
C ILE A 60 5.22 -4.28 -7.91
N SER A 61 4.31 -5.04 -8.53
CA SER A 61 3.29 -4.46 -9.42
C SER A 61 2.33 -3.52 -8.68
N ASP A 62 1.96 -3.87 -7.44
CA ASP A 62 1.14 -3.00 -6.58
C ASP A 62 1.89 -1.74 -6.12
N ALA A 63 3.21 -1.79 -5.95
CA ALA A 63 4.03 -0.61 -5.70
C ALA A 63 4.15 0.25 -6.97
N LEU A 64 4.43 -0.37 -8.13
CA LEU A 64 4.62 0.32 -9.39
C LEU A 64 3.39 1.11 -9.84
N LYS A 65 2.16 0.61 -9.63
CA LYS A 65 0.95 1.38 -9.99
C LYS A 65 0.88 2.72 -9.24
N ALA A 66 1.35 2.77 -7.99
CA ALA A 66 1.41 4.01 -7.21
C ALA A 66 2.59 4.90 -7.65
N VAL A 67 3.73 4.30 -8.01
CA VAL A 67 4.87 5.02 -8.61
C VAL A 67 4.47 5.74 -9.90
N VAL A 68 3.71 5.07 -10.77
CA VAL A 68 3.19 5.69 -12.01
C VAL A 68 2.40 6.96 -11.71
N VAL A 69 1.54 6.95 -10.70
CA VAL A 69 0.78 8.15 -10.31
C VAL A 69 1.69 9.28 -9.84
N VAL A 70 2.72 8.96 -9.04
CA VAL A 70 3.70 9.96 -8.58
C VAL A 70 4.46 10.55 -9.77
N VAL A 71 4.89 9.70 -10.71
CA VAL A 71 5.59 10.16 -11.93
C VAL A 71 4.69 11.09 -12.74
N ILE A 72 3.43 10.73 -12.97
CA ILE A 72 2.47 11.60 -13.66
C ILE A 72 2.33 12.93 -12.93
N GLY A 73 2.16 12.94 -11.61
CA GLY A 73 2.04 14.17 -10.80
C GLY A 73 3.23 15.10 -10.98
N LYS A 74 4.46 14.54 -10.96
CA LYS A 74 5.70 15.30 -11.21
C LYS A 74 5.76 15.84 -12.65
N LEU A 75 5.38 15.04 -13.64
CA LEU A 75 5.41 15.43 -15.07
C LEU A 75 4.43 16.56 -15.38
N ILE A 76 3.26 16.60 -14.75
CA ILE A 76 2.29 17.69 -14.90
C ILE A 76 2.56 18.90 -14.00
N GLY A 77 3.71 18.92 -13.29
CA GLY A 77 4.19 20.05 -12.50
C GLY A 77 3.48 20.22 -11.16
N LEU A 78 2.91 19.17 -10.57
CA LEU A 78 2.36 19.25 -9.21
C LEU A 78 3.48 19.31 -8.17
N ASP A 79 3.28 20.15 -7.16
CA ASP A 79 4.13 20.22 -5.98
C ASP A 79 4.11 18.88 -5.20
N THR A 80 5.06 18.72 -4.29
CA THR A 80 5.27 17.50 -3.51
C THR A 80 4.01 17.03 -2.78
N PHE A 81 3.37 17.90 -1.98
CA PHE A 81 2.22 17.50 -1.17
C PHE A 81 0.98 17.16 -2.02
N PRO A 82 0.56 17.98 -3.02
CA PRO A 82 -0.49 17.60 -3.96
C PRO A 82 -0.24 16.28 -4.68
N THR A 83 1.02 15.99 -5.05
CA THR A 83 1.40 14.72 -5.69
C THR A 83 1.21 13.53 -4.74
N ILE A 84 1.70 13.63 -3.48
CA ILE A 84 1.51 12.59 -2.46
C ILE A 84 0.02 12.40 -2.16
N PHE A 85 -0.73 13.49 -2.03
CA PHE A 85 -2.18 13.47 -1.80
C PHE A 85 -2.90 12.73 -2.94
N ALA A 86 -2.66 13.09 -4.19
CA ALA A 86 -3.27 12.41 -5.32
C ALA A 86 -2.87 10.92 -5.39
N ALA A 87 -1.57 10.61 -5.19
CA ALA A 87 -1.08 9.24 -5.20
C ALA A 87 -1.65 8.39 -4.05
N SER A 88 -2.03 8.99 -2.92
CA SER A 88 -2.66 8.27 -1.80
C SER A 88 -4.00 7.62 -2.18
N PHE A 89 -4.67 8.12 -3.22
CA PHE A 89 -5.87 7.49 -3.76
C PHE A 89 -5.58 6.14 -4.45
N ALA A 90 -4.34 5.90 -4.90
CA ALA A 90 -3.95 4.56 -5.33
C ALA A 90 -3.87 3.58 -4.15
N VAL A 91 -3.52 4.05 -2.94
CA VAL A 91 -3.58 3.24 -1.72
C VAL A 91 -5.03 2.95 -1.35
N ILE A 92 -5.90 3.96 -1.41
CA ILE A 92 -7.35 3.80 -1.15
C ILE A 92 -7.95 2.80 -2.15
N GLY A 93 -7.67 2.95 -3.45
CA GLY A 93 -8.12 2.02 -4.49
C GLY A 93 -7.60 0.59 -4.29
N HIS A 94 -6.34 0.42 -3.83
CA HIS A 94 -5.82 -0.89 -3.48
C HIS A 94 -6.53 -1.52 -2.28
N CYS A 95 -6.91 -0.72 -1.28
CA CYS A 95 -7.64 -1.20 -0.10
C CYS A 95 -9.12 -1.49 -0.39
N PHE A 96 -9.75 -0.62 -1.16
CA PHE A 96 -11.17 -0.67 -1.51
C PHE A 96 -11.37 -0.63 -3.03
N PRO A 97 -10.96 -1.68 -3.75
CA PRO A 97 -10.97 -1.70 -5.21
C PRO A 97 -12.40 -1.84 -5.75
N ILE A 98 -12.83 -0.88 -6.59
CA ILE A 98 -14.16 -0.86 -7.20
C ILE A 98 -14.41 -2.12 -8.05
N TYR A 99 -13.38 -2.64 -8.73
CA TYR A 99 -13.50 -3.82 -9.60
C TYR A 99 -13.74 -5.13 -8.85
N TYR A 100 -13.51 -5.15 -7.53
CA TYR A 100 -13.57 -6.37 -6.70
C TYR A 100 -14.50 -6.20 -5.50
N LYS A 101 -15.62 -5.44 -5.68
CA LYS A 101 -16.63 -5.20 -4.64
C LYS A 101 -16.05 -4.62 -3.34
N PHE A 102 -15.03 -3.75 -3.49
CA PHE A 102 -14.32 -3.09 -2.39
C PHE A 102 -13.54 -4.00 -1.42
N TYR A 103 -13.33 -5.28 -1.78
CA TYR A 103 -12.52 -6.22 -1.00
C TYR A 103 -11.09 -6.29 -1.56
N GLY A 104 -10.20 -5.50 -0.97
CA GLY A 104 -8.83 -5.32 -1.43
C GLY A 104 -7.74 -5.85 -0.50
N GLY A 105 -6.54 -5.29 -0.69
CA GLY A 105 -5.36 -5.52 0.14
C GLY A 105 -5.27 -4.54 1.32
N ARG A 106 -4.07 -4.42 1.89
CA ARG A 106 -3.81 -3.53 3.05
C ARG A 106 -3.09 -2.23 2.69
N GLY A 107 -2.85 -1.95 1.43
CA GLY A 107 -2.24 -0.71 0.95
C GLY A 107 -0.73 -0.59 1.13
N ALA A 108 -0.08 -1.48 1.87
CA ALA A 108 1.33 -1.33 2.23
C ALA A 108 2.28 -1.26 1.02
N SER A 109 2.10 -2.14 0.02
CA SER A 109 2.94 -2.13 -1.20
C SER A 109 2.77 -0.82 -1.99
N ALA A 110 1.53 -0.34 -2.15
CA ALA A 110 1.25 0.92 -2.84
C ALA A 110 1.83 2.12 -2.07
N ALA A 111 1.68 2.16 -0.74
CA ALA A 111 2.27 3.19 0.10
C ALA A 111 3.79 3.18 0.03
N LEU A 112 4.44 2.01 0.08
CA LEU A 112 5.89 1.88 -0.09
C LEU A 112 6.35 2.38 -1.47
N GLY A 113 5.59 2.12 -2.54
CA GLY A 113 5.87 2.67 -3.86
C GLY A 113 5.91 4.20 -3.87
N ILE A 114 4.96 4.86 -3.19
CA ILE A 114 4.94 6.32 -3.07
C ILE A 114 6.17 6.79 -2.27
N LEU A 115 6.46 6.18 -1.11
CA LEU A 115 7.60 6.56 -0.27
C LEU A 115 8.93 6.45 -1.01
N LEU A 116 9.13 5.39 -1.78
CA LEU A 116 10.33 5.19 -2.58
C LEU A 116 10.57 6.30 -3.63
N CYS A 117 9.52 7.01 -4.05
CA CYS A 117 9.66 8.15 -4.97
C CYS A 117 10.17 9.45 -4.30
N PHE A 118 10.05 9.57 -2.98
CA PHE A 118 10.38 10.79 -2.22
C PHE A 118 11.50 10.59 -1.20
N ILE A 119 11.57 9.41 -0.60
CA ILE A 119 12.52 9.08 0.48
C ILE A 119 13.09 7.65 0.31
N PRO A 120 13.71 7.32 -0.85
CA PRO A 120 14.17 5.96 -1.12
C PRO A 120 15.20 5.45 -0.12
N LEU A 121 16.18 6.27 0.26
CA LEU A 121 17.23 5.90 1.21
C LEU A 121 16.67 5.66 2.60
N GLU A 122 15.77 6.52 3.04
CA GLU A 122 15.14 6.44 4.36
C GLU A 122 14.25 5.18 4.49
N VAL A 123 13.58 4.80 3.40
CA VAL A 123 12.83 3.53 3.33
C VAL A 123 13.78 2.34 3.47
N LEU A 124 14.91 2.34 2.75
CA LEU A 124 15.91 1.27 2.83
C LEU A 124 16.51 1.15 4.23
N ILE A 125 16.87 2.28 4.86
CA ILE A 125 17.34 2.30 6.25
C ILE A 125 16.28 1.76 7.20
N SER A 126 15.00 2.12 6.99
CA SER A 126 13.88 1.65 7.82
C SER A 126 13.62 0.15 7.69
N CYS A 127 14.08 -0.51 6.61
CA CYS A 127 13.96 -1.95 6.44
C CYS A 127 14.76 -2.72 7.52
N ILE A 128 15.90 -2.18 7.98
CA ILE A 128 16.78 -2.88 8.95
C ILE A 128 16.07 -3.08 10.30
N PRO A 129 15.65 -2.01 11.01
CA PRO A 129 14.96 -2.18 12.29
C PRO A 129 13.60 -2.87 12.12
N ALA A 130 12.89 -2.63 11.01
CA ALA A 130 11.62 -3.28 10.73
C ALA A 130 11.75 -4.80 10.59
N ALA A 131 12.76 -5.27 9.85
CA ALA A 131 13.03 -6.69 9.69
C ALA A 131 13.46 -7.33 11.01
N LEU A 132 14.33 -6.65 11.79
CA LEU A 132 14.80 -7.13 13.08
C LEU A 132 13.63 -7.31 14.08
N ILE A 133 12.77 -6.30 14.21
CA ILE A 133 11.61 -6.37 15.10
C ILE A 133 10.65 -7.47 14.64
N ALA A 134 10.32 -7.53 13.34
CA ALA A 134 9.44 -8.56 12.81
C ALA A 134 9.98 -9.98 13.03
N TYR A 135 11.30 -10.15 12.95
CA TYR A 135 12.00 -11.41 13.26
C TYR A 135 11.89 -11.75 14.75
N CYS A 136 12.18 -10.79 15.65
CA CYS A 136 12.10 -10.98 17.10
C CYS A 136 10.70 -11.37 17.57
N ILE A 137 9.65 -10.74 17.03
CA ILE A 137 8.25 -11.07 17.36
C ILE A 137 7.72 -12.28 16.58
N ARG A 138 8.53 -12.89 15.71
CA ARG A 138 8.18 -14.02 14.81
C ARG A 138 6.94 -13.75 13.95
N ARG A 139 6.77 -12.51 13.49
CA ARG A 139 5.63 -12.06 12.68
C ARG A 139 6.08 -11.20 11.49
N MET A 140 6.70 -11.83 10.49
CA MET A 140 7.23 -11.16 9.30
C MET A 140 6.17 -10.33 8.54
N GLY A 141 4.89 -10.66 8.65
CA GLY A 141 3.79 -9.90 8.06
C GLY A 141 3.66 -8.45 8.56
N PHE A 142 4.28 -8.10 9.69
CA PHE A 142 4.31 -6.74 10.22
C PHE A 142 5.47 -5.89 9.66
N THR A 143 6.42 -6.49 8.94
CA THR A 143 7.57 -5.74 8.37
C THR A 143 7.15 -4.48 7.61
N PRO A 144 6.17 -4.50 6.69
CA PRO A 144 5.76 -3.28 6.00
C PRO A 144 5.19 -2.20 6.93
N VAL A 145 4.52 -2.60 8.01
CA VAL A 145 3.97 -1.66 9.00
C VAL A 145 5.10 -0.93 9.73
N PHE A 146 6.15 -1.66 10.12
CA PHE A 146 7.32 -1.06 10.77
C PHE A 146 8.12 -0.18 9.82
N ILE A 147 8.29 -0.58 8.54
CA ILE A 147 8.95 0.27 7.55
C ILE A 147 8.18 1.60 7.42
N LEU A 148 6.87 1.56 7.26
CA LEU A 148 6.03 2.76 7.19
C LEU A 148 6.18 3.61 8.46
N GLY A 149 6.18 3.01 9.65
CA GLY A 149 6.31 3.72 10.92
C GLY A 149 7.67 4.38 11.13
N PHE A 150 8.77 3.73 10.72
CA PHE A 150 10.12 4.28 10.87
C PHE A 150 10.47 5.33 9.80
N SER A 151 9.91 5.23 8.59
CA SER A 151 10.25 6.10 7.46
C SER A 151 10.14 7.60 7.77
N PRO A 152 9.08 8.14 8.42
CA PRO A 152 9.01 9.56 8.74
C PRO A 152 10.06 9.99 9.78
N ILE A 153 10.40 9.10 10.73
CA ILE A 153 11.42 9.37 11.75
C ILE A 153 12.79 9.48 11.08
N VAL A 154 13.13 8.53 10.22
CA VAL A 154 14.39 8.56 9.48
C VAL A 154 14.44 9.76 8.55
N ALA A 155 13.34 10.12 7.88
CA ALA A 155 13.25 11.32 7.04
C ALA A 155 13.51 12.61 7.84
N ALA A 156 13.01 12.70 9.07
CA ALA A 156 13.26 13.83 9.96
C ALA A 156 14.74 13.89 10.40
N ILE A 157 15.36 12.76 10.75
CA ILE A 157 16.79 12.67 11.10
C ILE A 157 17.66 13.14 9.92
N PHE A 158 17.30 12.77 8.69
CA PHE A 158 17.99 13.20 7.46
C PHE A 158 17.60 14.61 7.00
N LYS A 159 16.87 15.36 7.82
CA LYS A 159 16.49 16.77 7.58
C LYS A 159 15.83 16.98 6.21
N LYS A 160 14.97 16.05 5.79
CA LYS A 160 14.18 16.23 4.57
C LYS A 160 13.27 17.46 4.67
N PRO A 161 12.92 18.12 3.55
CA PRO A 161 11.99 19.25 3.55
C PRO A 161 10.69 18.92 4.31
N ALA A 162 10.17 19.89 5.06
CA ALA A 162 8.97 19.72 5.88
C ALA A 162 7.76 19.22 5.06
N THR A 163 7.63 19.66 3.81
CA THR A 163 6.59 19.21 2.87
C THR A 163 6.64 17.72 2.60
N ILE A 164 7.84 17.13 2.50
CA ILE A 164 8.03 15.70 2.34
C ILE A 164 7.68 14.98 3.64
N ILE A 165 8.22 15.45 4.79
CA ILE A 165 7.97 14.81 6.09
C ILE A 165 6.48 14.75 6.39
N TRP A 166 5.76 15.87 6.25
CA TRP A 166 4.32 15.90 6.48
C TRP A 166 3.52 15.06 5.47
N GLY A 167 3.96 15.04 4.20
CA GLY A 167 3.37 14.15 3.19
C GLY A 167 3.55 12.66 3.54
N VAL A 168 4.72 12.28 4.04
CA VAL A 168 5.01 10.91 4.52
C VAL A 168 4.17 10.57 5.75
N VAL A 169 4.12 11.46 6.75
CA VAL A 169 3.28 11.28 7.95
C VAL A 169 1.81 11.10 7.57
N TYR A 170 1.30 11.98 6.69
CA TYR A 170 -0.06 11.85 6.16
C TYR A 170 -0.32 10.47 5.55
N LEU A 171 0.58 10.00 4.66
CA LEU A 171 0.43 8.72 3.98
C LEU A 171 0.45 7.54 4.95
N VAL A 172 1.32 7.59 5.96
CA VAL A 172 1.42 6.55 7.01
C VAL A 172 0.14 6.51 7.85
N LEU A 173 -0.34 7.66 8.30
CA LEU A 173 -1.59 7.77 9.07
C LEU A 173 -2.78 7.29 8.25
N LEU A 174 -2.89 7.72 6.99
CA LEU A 174 -3.95 7.25 6.09
C LEU A 174 -3.93 5.73 5.95
N THR A 175 -2.75 5.15 5.67
CA THR A 175 -2.62 3.69 5.52
C THR A 175 -2.98 2.96 6.81
N GLY A 176 -2.62 3.52 7.96
CA GLY A 176 -2.99 2.99 9.28
C GLY A 176 -4.51 3.00 9.51
N VAL A 177 -5.17 4.13 9.21
CA VAL A 177 -6.63 4.27 9.33
C VAL A 177 -7.36 3.31 8.40
N LEU A 178 -6.93 3.18 7.14
CA LEU A 178 -7.52 2.24 6.18
C LEU A 178 -7.40 0.78 6.70
N ASN A 179 -6.25 0.41 7.27
CA ASN A 179 -6.07 -0.92 7.87
C ASN A 179 -6.96 -1.13 9.09
N LEU A 180 -7.16 -0.11 9.91
CA LEU A 180 -8.08 -0.19 11.06
C LEU A 180 -9.51 -0.43 10.60
N ILE A 181 -9.99 0.33 9.61
CA ILE A 181 -11.33 0.15 9.02
C ILE A 181 -11.50 -1.26 8.48
N ILE A 182 -10.53 -1.78 7.71
CA ILE A 182 -10.58 -3.14 7.16
C ILE A 182 -10.64 -4.19 8.27
N ASN A 183 -9.89 -4.01 9.36
CA ASN A 183 -9.89 -4.97 10.47
C ASN A 183 -11.21 -4.95 11.26
N ILE A 184 -11.82 -3.78 11.45
CA ILE A 184 -13.14 -3.64 12.12
C ILE A 184 -14.20 -4.33 11.26
N SER A 185 -14.30 -4.01 9.96
CA SER A 185 -15.27 -4.62 9.05
C SER A 185 -15.20 -6.14 9.04
N LYS A 186 -13.99 -6.71 9.01
CA LYS A 186 -13.79 -8.17 9.07
C LYS A 186 -14.16 -8.80 10.41
N ARG A 187 -14.12 -8.03 11.50
CA ARG A 187 -14.56 -8.51 12.82
C ARG A 187 -16.06 -8.61 12.87
N ASP A 188 -16.75 -7.63 12.30
CA ASP A 188 -18.22 -7.60 12.29
C ASP A 188 -18.80 -8.72 11.43
N GLU A 189 -18.20 -9.03 10.26
CA GLU A 189 -18.61 -10.17 9.43
C GLU A 189 -18.52 -11.52 10.17
N LYS A 190 -17.58 -11.70 11.08
CA LYS A 190 -17.41 -12.92 11.89
C LYS A 190 -18.42 -13.04 13.04
N LEU A 191 -19.08 -11.95 13.41
CA LEU A 191 -20.05 -11.91 14.50
C LEU A 191 -21.49 -12.15 14.00
N ILE A 192 -21.72 -12.14 12.67
CA ILE A 192 -23.01 -12.49 12.08
C ILE A 192 -23.05 -14.01 11.93
N PRO A 193 -23.95 -14.73 12.63
CA PRO A 193 -24.07 -16.18 12.45
C PRO A 193 -24.48 -16.50 11.01
N GLU A 194 -23.82 -17.48 10.40
CA GLU A 194 -24.24 -18.05 9.13
C GLU A 194 -25.64 -18.70 9.34
N ASN A 195 -26.68 -18.11 8.76
CA ASN A 195 -28.04 -18.68 8.69
C ASN A 195 -28.09 -19.77 7.65
#